data_c06a72816eccadb6f96d3912988e004e
#
_entry.id   c06a72816eccadb6f96d3912988e004e
#
_cell.length_a   1.000
_cell.length_b   1.000
_cell.length_c   1.000
_cell.angle_alpha   90.00
_cell.angle_beta   90.00
_cell.angle_gamma   90.00
#
_symmetry.space_group_name_H-M   'P 1'
#
loop_
_entity.id
_entity.type
_entity.pdbx_description
1 polymer ?
#
loop_
_entity_poly.entity_id
_entity_poly.type
_entity_poly.pdbx_seq_one_letter_code
_entity_poly.pdbx_strand_id
1 'polypeptide(L)'
;MIAGTHDPKTQVFLNSILPVRVFNLSITKPEIIDATHERMRESFHSDGGNWQRRDMPRTSFVFLNAEKNLTPEQQSAAANQEAKAALGAYWNALEGTIDPSKVENAAQNALIGNVEEVAQQIVQRFHPQDRIMAWFDFFNHDSNRVCRDMTAYMEQVVPRVERELAER
;
A
#
# COMPACT_ATOMS: atom_id res chain seq x y z
N MET A 1 5.52 20.04 0.47
CA MET A 1 4.22 19.80 1.15
C MET A 1 3.62 18.51 0.59
N ILE A 2 2.79 17.80 1.37
CA ILE A 2 2.08 16.60 0.93
C ILE A 2 0.59 16.78 1.24
N ALA A 3 -0.28 16.48 0.28
CA ALA A 3 -1.73 16.54 0.42
C ALA A 3 -2.37 15.16 0.27
N GLY A 4 -3.25 14.80 1.22
CA GLY A 4 -4.02 13.55 1.20
C GLY A 4 -5.37 13.70 0.49
N THR A 5 -5.40 14.39 -0.62
CA THR A 5 -6.63 14.62 -1.39
C THR A 5 -6.61 13.89 -2.72
N HIS A 6 -7.73 13.29 -3.10
CA HIS A 6 -7.95 12.68 -4.42
C HIS A 6 -8.83 13.52 -5.34
N ASP A 7 -9.28 14.70 -4.87
CA ASP A 7 -10.01 15.64 -5.74
C ASP A 7 -9.08 16.27 -6.78
N PRO A 8 -9.31 16.01 -8.08
CA PRO A 8 -8.46 16.52 -9.16
C PRO A 8 -8.30 18.02 -9.18
N LYS A 9 -9.38 18.76 -8.91
CA LYS A 9 -9.37 20.23 -8.94
C LYS A 9 -8.49 20.79 -7.83
N THR A 10 -8.60 20.21 -6.62
CA THR A 10 -7.77 20.60 -5.47
C THR A 10 -6.30 20.31 -5.74
N GLN A 11 -5.94 19.16 -6.31
CA GLN A 11 -4.57 18.84 -6.65
C GLN A 11 -3.95 19.84 -7.63
N VAL A 12 -4.66 20.16 -8.69
CA VAL A 12 -4.22 21.16 -9.70
C VAL A 12 -4.11 22.54 -9.08
N PHE A 13 -5.12 22.97 -8.33
CA PHE A 13 -5.12 24.27 -7.66
C PHE A 13 -3.94 24.42 -6.69
N LEU A 14 -3.68 23.45 -5.84
CA LEU A 14 -2.54 23.50 -4.92
C LEU A 14 -1.21 23.59 -5.68
N ASN A 15 -1.06 22.86 -6.76
CA ASN A 15 0.15 22.88 -7.60
C ASN A 15 0.25 24.12 -8.50
N SER A 16 -0.79 24.94 -8.64
CA SER A 16 -0.65 26.25 -9.25
C SER A 16 0.00 27.30 -8.33
N ILE A 17 0.12 27.00 -7.03
CA ILE A 17 0.64 27.92 -6.00
C ILE A 17 2.04 27.51 -5.55
N LEU A 18 2.27 26.20 -5.30
CA LEU A 18 3.54 25.65 -4.81
C LEU A 18 3.61 24.14 -5.05
N PRO A 19 4.81 23.53 -5.03
CA PRO A 19 4.95 22.10 -5.26
C PRO A 19 4.33 21.28 -4.13
N VAL A 20 3.23 20.59 -4.44
CA VAL A 20 2.50 19.72 -3.50
C VAL A 20 2.47 18.29 -4.02
N ARG A 21 3.10 17.38 -3.26
CA ARG A 21 3.03 15.93 -3.51
C ARG A 21 1.70 15.38 -3.03
N VAL A 22 1.30 14.24 -3.56
CA VAL A 22 0.07 13.54 -3.19
C VAL A 22 0.38 12.31 -2.35
N PHE A 23 -0.47 12.01 -1.38
CA PHE A 23 -0.39 10.81 -0.57
C PHE A 23 -1.61 9.92 -0.84
N ASN A 24 -1.38 8.66 -1.18
CA ASN A 24 -2.44 7.68 -1.40
C ASN A 24 -2.64 6.78 -0.19
N LEU A 25 -3.85 6.78 0.32
CA LEU A 25 -4.29 5.84 1.34
C LEU A 25 -4.54 4.44 0.74
N SER A 26 -4.53 3.42 1.59
CA SER A 26 -4.80 2.03 1.23
C SER A 26 -6.18 1.79 0.57
N ILE A 27 -7.11 2.72 0.76
CA ILE A 27 -8.46 2.69 0.19
C ILE A 27 -8.55 3.23 -1.25
N THR A 28 -7.45 3.73 -1.82
CA THR A 28 -7.44 4.37 -3.14
C THR A 28 -7.37 3.30 -4.23
N LYS A 29 -8.31 3.35 -5.17
CA LYS A 29 -8.36 2.42 -6.30
C LYS A 29 -7.15 2.60 -7.23
N PRO A 30 -6.62 1.52 -7.85
CA PRO A 30 -5.47 1.59 -8.76
C PRO A 30 -5.65 2.57 -9.93
N GLU A 31 -6.81 2.59 -10.54
CA GLU A 31 -7.11 3.51 -11.65
C GLU A 31 -7.07 4.99 -11.24
N ILE A 32 -7.43 5.31 -10.00
CA ILE A 32 -7.32 6.68 -9.45
C ILE A 32 -5.85 7.02 -9.23
N ILE A 33 -5.03 6.06 -8.83
CA ILE A 33 -3.59 6.26 -8.64
C ILE A 33 -2.94 6.60 -9.97
N ASP A 34 -3.20 5.84 -11.02
CA ASP A 34 -2.62 6.07 -12.35
C ASP A 34 -3.10 7.39 -12.96
N ALA A 35 -4.39 7.69 -12.88
CA ALA A 35 -4.94 8.99 -13.31
C ALA A 35 -4.34 10.17 -12.53
N THR A 36 -3.99 9.97 -11.25
CA THR A 36 -3.29 11.00 -10.45
C THR A 36 -1.86 11.19 -10.93
N HIS A 37 -1.12 10.13 -11.25
CA HIS A 37 0.22 10.24 -11.82
C HIS A 37 0.24 11.01 -13.14
N GLU A 38 -0.71 10.75 -14.04
CA GLU A 38 -0.84 11.47 -15.31
C GLU A 38 -1.12 12.95 -15.09
N ARG A 39 -2.10 13.26 -14.26
CA ARG A 39 -2.45 14.65 -13.92
C ARG A 39 -1.26 15.38 -13.30
N MET A 40 -0.55 14.75 -12.38
CA MET A 40 0.59 15.39 -11.71
C MET A 40 1.78 15.60 -12.64
N ARG A 41 1.99 14.77 -13.67
CA ARG A 41 2.99 15.03 -14.71
C ARG A 41 2.72 16.33 -15.47
N GLU A 42 1.44 16.69 -15.65
CA GLU A 42 1.03 17.89 -16.40
C GLU A 42 0.94 19.14 -15.51
N SER A 43 0.57 18.98 -14.25
CA SER A 43 0.22 20.10 -13.36
C SER A 43 1.16 20.30 -12.17
N PHE A 44 2.24 19.51 -12.04
CA PHE A 44 3.17 19.68 -10.93
C PHE A 44 3.90 21.02 -11.03
N HIS A 45 3.99 21.75 -9.91
CA HIS A 45 4.60 23.08 -9.89
C HIS A 45 6.08 23.01 -10.27
N SER A 46 6.53 23.93 -11.13
CA SER A 46 7.89 23.94 -11.70
C SER A 46 9.00 23.95 -10.65
N ASP A 47 8.80 24.61 -9.51
CA ASP A 47 9.76 24.62 -8.42
C ASP A 47 9.97 23.24 -7.75
N GLY A 48 9.06 22.31 -8.01
CA GLY A 48 9.17 20.92 -7.56
C GLY A 48 10.01 20.04 -8.49
N GLY A 49 10.40 20.54 -9.65
CA GLY A 49 11.04 19.78 -10.71
C GLY A 49 10.05 18.90 -11.48
N ASN A 50 10.55 17.80 -12.05
CA ASN A 50 9.72 16.87 -12.78
C ASN A 50 9.05 15.88 -11.83
N TRP A 51 7.74 15.65 -12.01
CA TRP A 51 7.00 14.64 -11.25
C TRP A 51 7.57 13.24 -11.45
N GLN A 52 7.77 12.53 -10.36
CA GLN A 52 8.20 11.13 -10.35
C GLN A 52 7.18 10.27 -9.59
N ARG A 53 7.02 8.99 -9.98
CA ARG A 53 6.09 8.08 -9.31
C ARG A 53 6.33 7.98 -7.79
N ARG A 54 7.58 7.99 -7.37
CA ARG A 54 7.97 8.00 -5.95
C ARG A 54 7.53 9.25 -5.16
N ASP A 55 7.09 10.32 -5.85
CA ASP A 55 6.56 11.51 -5.19
C ASP A 55 5.13 11.32 -4.66
N MET A 56 4.51 10.19 -5.01
CA MET A 56 3.20 9.77 -4.51
C MET A 56 3.29 8.38 -3.87
N PRO A 57 3.66 8.29 -2.57
CA PRO A 57 3.69 7.02 -1.85
C PRO A 57 2.32 6.34 -1.84
N ARG A 58 2.31 5.02 -2.01
CA ARG A 58 1.12 4.18 -1.93
C ARG A 58 1.11 3.42 -0.62
N THR A 59 0.12 3.65 0.22
CA THR A 59 -0.06 2.87 1.44
C THR A 59 -0.73 1.53 1.12
N SER A 60 -0.20 0.45 1.68
CA SER A 60 -0.81 -0.87 1.62
C SER A 60 -0.74 -1.53 3.00
N PHE A 61 -1.84 -2.14 3.44
CA PHE A 61 -1.81 -3.01 4.61
C PHE A 61 -1.06 -4.29 4.27
N VAL A 62 -0.24 -4.77 5.19
CA VAL A 62 0.56 -5.98 5.01
C VAL A 62 0.21 -6.97 6.11
N PHE A 63 -0.31 -8.12 5.71
CA PHE A 63 -0.57 -9.27 6.55
C PHE A 63 0.32 -10.41 6.06
N LEU A 64 1.52 -10.47 6.62
CA LEU A 64 2.56 -11.42 6.25
C LEU A 64 2.72 -12.47 7.33
N ASN A 65 2.79 -13.74 6.94
CA ASN A 65 3.24 -14.80 7.84
C ASN A 65 4.47 -15.49 7.25
N ALA A 66 5.56 -15.50 8.01
CA ALA A 66 6.83 -16.14 7.65
C ALA A 66 7.32 -17.11 8.76
N GLU A 67 6.42 -17.70 9.53
CA GLU A 67 6.74 -18.62 10.62
C GLU A 67 7.35 -19.92 10.08
N LYS A 68 8.59 -20.21 10.46
CA LYS A 68 9.39 -21.34 9.93
C LYS A 68 8.84 -22.72 10.28
N ASN A 69 8.01 -22.82 11.31
CA ASN A 69 7.36 -24.06 11.75
C ASN A 69 6.06 -24.36 10.98
N LEU A 70 5.63 -23.47 10.10
CA LEU A 70 4.44 -23.63 9.26
C LEU A 70 4.83 -23.94 7.82
N THR A 71 3.99 -24.72 7.13
CA THR A 71 4.11 -24.88 5.68
C THR A 71 3.68 -23.59 4.95
N PRO A 72 4.08 -23.39 3.68
CA PRO A 72 3.65 -22.22 2.91
C PRO A 72 2.11 -22.03 2.89
N GLU A 73 1.36 -23.11 2.78
CA GLU A 73 -0.10 -23.11 2.80
C GLU A 73 -0.65 -22.67 4.17
N GLN A 74 -0.03 -23.14 5.24
CA GLN A 74 -0.39 -22.75 6.61
C GLN A 74 -0.05 -21.29 6.88
N GLN A 75 1.10 -20.81 6.40
CA GLN A 75 1.47 -19.40 6.49
C GLN A 75 0.45 -18.52 5.76
N SER A 76 0.09 -18.89 4.54
CA SER A 76 -0.92 -18.18 3.75
C SER A 76 -2.29 -18.17 4.44
N ALA A 77 -2.72 -19.30 4.97
CA ALA A 77 -3.99 -19.41 5.72
C ALA A 77 -3.99 -18.52 6.97
N ALA A 78 -2.90 -18.50 7.73
CA ALA A 78 -2.76 -17.67 8.93
C ALA A 78 -2.79 -16.17 8.59
N ALA A 79 -2.06 -15.73 7.55
CA ALA A 79 -2.08 -14.35 7.07
C ALA A 79 -3.50 -13.91 6.62
N ASN A 80 -4.20 -14.77 5.90
CA ASN A 80 -5.59 -14.51 5.47
C ASN A 80 -6.55 -14.42 6.67
N GLN A 81 -6.41 -15.27 7.66
CA GLN A 81 -7.21 -15.21 8.88
C GLN A 81 -6.99 -13.90 9.63
N GLU A 82 -5.74 -13.48 9.78
CA GLU A 82 -5.38 -12.22 10.41
C GLU A 82 -5.95 -11.03 9.65
N ALA A 83 -5.76 -10.97 8.33
CA ALA A 83 -6.32 -9.92 7.48
C ALA A 83 -7.84 -9.83 7.61
N LYS A 84 -8.53 -10.95 7.61
CA LYS A 84 -9.99 -11.00 7.79
C LYS A 84 -10.42 -10.44 9.15
N ALA A 85 -9.71 -10.80 10.22
CA ALA A 85 -10.00 -10.30 11.56
C ALA A 85 -9.77 -8.78 11.68
N ALA A 86 -8.62 -8.29 11.21
CA ALA A 86 -8.24 -6.89 11.27
C ALA A 86 -9.17 -6.00 10.40
N LEU A 87 -9.45 -6.42 9.18
CA LEU A 87 -10.34 -5.69 8.27
C LEU A 87 -11.79 -5.73 8.75
N GLY A 88 -12.22 -6.83 9.37
CA GLY A 88 -13.53 -6.94 10.04
C GLY A 88 -13.64 -6.00 11.23
N ALA A 89 -12.59 -5.89 12.06
CA ALA A 89 -12.56 -4.93 13.17
C ALA A 89 -12.58 -3.48 12.65
N TYR A 90 -11.85 -3.20 11.59
CA TYR A 90 -11.88 -1.89 10.91
C TYR A 90 -13.28 -1.55 10.39
N TRP A 91 -13.93 -2.49 9.72
CA TRP A 91 -15.31 -2.34 9.27
C TRP A 91 -16.25 -1.99 10.42
N ASN A 92 -16.21 -2.77 11.50
CA ASN A 92 -17.08 -2.56 12.67
C ASN A 92 -16.83 -1.19 13.34
N ALA A 93 -15.58 -0.75 13.39
CA ALA A 93 -15.22 0.54 13.98
C ALA A 93 -15.72 1.74 13.14
N LEU A 94 -15.94 1.54 11.85
CA LEU A 94 -16.35 2.60 10.91
C LEU A 94 -17.81 2.49 10.46
N GLU A 95 -18.55 1.52 11.00
CA GLU A 95 -19.94 1.31 10.64
C GLU A 95 -20.76 2.60 10.78
N GLY A 96 -21.48 2.98 9.72
CA GLY A 96 -22.25 4.22 9.66
C GLY A 96 -21.45 5.51 9.44
N THR A 97 -20.11 5.46 9.42
CA THR A 97 -19.26 6.65 9.25
C THR A 97 -18.51 6.70 7.92
N ILE A 98 -18.32 5.57 7.25
CA ILE A 98 -17.59 5.47 5.99
C ILE A 98 -18.37 4.64 4.97
N ASP A 99 -18.19 4.96 3.71
CA ASP A 99 -18.73 4.17 2.59
C ASP A 99 -18.14 2.74 2.60
N PRO A 100 -19.00 1.70 2.64
CA PRO A 100 -18.59 0.30 2.62
C PRO A 100 -17.57 -0.05 1.54
N SER A 101 -17.69 0.54 0.35
CA SER A 101 -16.78 0.32 -0.76
C SER A 101 -15.32 0.68 -0.45
N LYS A 102 -15.09 1.60 0.48
CA LYS A 102 -13.72 1.99 0.89
C LYS A 102 -13.01 0.91 1.70
N VAL A 103 -13.74 0.20 2.55
CA VAL A 103 -13.19 -0.93 3.31
C VAL A 103 -12.91 -2.10 2.38
N GLU A 104 -13.79 -2.36 1.43
CA GLU A 104 -13.58 -3.37 0.39
C GLU A 104 -12.35 -3.05 -0.46
N ASN A 105 -12.16 -1.79 -0.87
CA ASN A 105 -10.95 -1.36 -1.57
C ASN A 105 -9.69 -1.54 -0.72
N ALA A 106 -9.75 -1.28 0.58
CA ALA A 106 -8.64 -1.52 1.49
C ALA A 106 -8.24 -3.00 1.55
N ALA A 107 -9.24 -3.90 1.59
CA ALA A 107 -9.02 -5.33 1.55
C ALA A 107 -8.39 -5.80 0.22
N GLN A 108 -8.91 -5.30 -0.90
CA GLN A 108 -8.38 -5.63 -2.24
C GLN A 108 -6.95 -5.11 -2.45
N ASN A 109 -6.61 -3.97 -1.86
CA ASN A 109 -5.27 -3.38 -1.97
C ASN A 109 -4.27 -3.97 -0.96
N ALA A 110 -4.71 -4.71 0.04
CA ALA A 110 -3.83 -5.33 1.02
C ALA A 110 -2.89 -6.37 0.38
N LEU A 111 -1.70 -6.49 0.95
CA LEU A 111 -0.72 -7.53 0.64
C LEU A 111 -0.87 -8.63 1.69
N ILE A 112 -1.34 -9.80 1.27
CA ILE A 112 -1.73 -10.87 2.20
C ILE A 112 -1.10 -12.18 1.75
N GLY A 113 -0.43 -12.88 2.65
CA GLY A 113 0.07 -14.21 2.38
C GLY A 113 1.41 -14.53 3.03
N ASN A 114 2.07 -15.56 2.50
CA ASN A 114 3.47 -15.87 2.82
C ASN A 114 4.44 -14.95 2.05
N VAL A 115 5.73 -15.13 2.24
CA VAL A 115 6.79 -14.31 1.59
C VAL A 115 6.69 -14.32 0.07
N GLU A 116 6.44 -15.48 -0.53
CA GLU A 116 6.32 -15.65 -1.98
C GLU A 116 5.12 -14.88 -2.54
N GLU A 117 3.96 -15.10 -1.93
CA GLU A 117 2.70 -14.50 -2.36
C GLU A 117 2.73 -12.97 -2.25
N VAL A 118 3.29 -12.44 -1.15
CA VAL A 118 3.42 -10.99 -0.95
C VAL A 118 4.38 -10.39 -1.98
N ALA A 119 5.51 -11.03 -2.26
CA ALA A 119 6.44 -10.58 -3.28
C ALA A 119 5.79 -10.56 -4.68
N GLN A 120 5.09 -11.62 -5.06
CA GLN A 120 4.36 -11.70 -6.34
C GLN A 120 3.29 -10.63 -6.45
N GLN A 121 2.51 -10.39 -5.38
CA GLN A 121 1.51 -9.32 -5.37
C GLN A 121 2.13 -7.94 -5.59
N ILE A 122 3.30 -7.65 -5.01
CA ILE A 122 4.01 -6.39 -5.24
C ILE A 122 4.41 -6.28 -6.70
N VAL A 123 5.08 -7.28 -7.25
CA VAL A 123 5.59 -7.29 -8.62
C VAL A 123 4.48 -7.19 -9.67
N GLN A 124 3.28 -7.70 -9.36
CA GLN A 124 2.13 -7.69 -10.27
C GLN A 124 1.30 -6.39 -10.18
N ARG A 125 1.20 -5.79 -9.00
CA ARG A 125 0.24 -4.69 -8.73
C ARG A 125 0.88 -3.31 -8.72
N PHE A 126 2.21 -3.22 -8.52
CA PHE A 126 2.90 -1.95 -8.36
C PHE A 126 3.84 -1.70 -9.54
N HIS A 127 3.95 -0.43 -9.91
CA HIS A 127 4.96 -0.04 -10.87
C HIS A 127 6.35 -0.08 -10.18
N PRO A 128 7.45 -0.48 -10.87
CA PRO A 128 8.78 -0.57 -10.27
C PRO A 128 9.31 0.71 -9.61
N GLN A 129 8.80 1.87 -10.02
CA GLN A 129 9.17 3.16 -9.45
C GLN A 129 8.22 3.64 -8.34
N ASP A 130 7.20 2.87 -7.98
CA ASP A 130 6.32 3.25 -6.89
C ASP A 130 7.05 3.13 -5.55
N ARG A 131 6.77 4.06 -4.65
CA ARG A 131 7.19 3.97 -3.25
C ARG A 131 6.05 3.34 -2.46
N ILE A 132 6.28 2.16 -1.90
CA ILE A 132 5.31 1.47 -1.05
C ILE A 132 5.52 1.93 0.40
N MET A 133 4.43 2.33 1.04
CA MET A 133 4.34 2.54 2.48
C MET A 133 3.62 1.34 3.08
N ALA A 134 4.37 0.36 3.56
CA ALA A 134 3.84 -0.86 4.17
C ALA A 134 3.36 -0.57 5.59
N TRP A 135 2.13 -0.94 5.89
CA TRP A 135 1.49 -0.76 7.20
C TRP A 135 1.20 -2.12 7.83
N PHE A 136 1.98 -2.48 8.86
CA PHE A 136 1.94 -3.80 9.52
C PHE A 136 1.08 -3.83 10.78
N ASP A 137 0.94 -2.71 11.50
CA ASP A 137 0.12 -2.63 12.71
C ASP A 137 -1.27 -2.07 12.37
N PHE A 138 -2.23 -2.96 12.13
CA PHE A 138 -3.58 -2.59 11.78
C PHE A 138 -4.58 -3.44 12.56
N PHE A 139 -5.21 -2.84 13.59
CA PHE A 139 -6.20 -3.47 14.48
C PHE A 139 -5.74 -4.76 15.18
N ASN A 140 -4.46 -4.99 15.33
CA ASN A 140 -3.91 -6.20 15.93
C ASN A 140 -2.83 -5.92 16.99
N HIS A 141 -2.35 -4.80 17.22
CA HIS A 141 -1.49 -4.29 18.30
C HIS A 141 -0.54 -5.29 18.99
N ASP A 142 -0.09 -6.34 18.30
CA ASP A 142 0.92 -7.29 18.78
C ASP A 142 2.31 -6.86 18.28
N SER A 143 3.08 -6.21 19.14
CA SER A 143 4.41 -5.69 18.81
C SER A 143 5.39 -6.77 18.36
N ASN A 144 5.32 -7.99 18.95
CA ASN A 144 6.22 -9.09 18.57
C ASN A 144 5.93 -9.57 17.16
N ARG A 145 4.65 -9.70 16.81
CA ARG A 145 4.21 -10.02 15.45
C ARG A 145 4.65 -8.92 14.48
N VAL A 146 4.35 -7.67 14.77
CA VAL A 146 4.72 -6.52 13.91
C VAL A 146 6.22 -6.51 13.64
N CYS A 147 7.06 -6.65 14.66
CA CYS A 147 8.51 -6.69 14.49
C CYS A 147 8.96 -7.89 13.63
N ARG A 148 8.41 -9.08 13.87
CA ARG A 148 8.73 -10.29 13.09
C ARG A 148 8.36 -10.10 11.61
N ASP A 149 7.16 -9.61 11.34
CA ASP A 149 6.64 -9.46 9.99
C ASP A 149 7.37 -8.34 9.22
N MET A 150 7.70 -7.23 9.89
CA MET A 150 8.56 -6.19 9.32
C MET A 150 9.95 -6.73 8.98
N THR A 151 10.56 -7.53 9.87
CA THR A 151 11.86 -8.17 9.62
C THR A 151 11.78 -9.12 8.42
N ALA A 152 10.77 -9.98 8.38
CA ALA A 152 10.58 -10.90 7.25
C ALA A 152 10.33 -10.15 5.94
N TYR A 153 9.57 -9.07 5.97
CA TYR A 153 9.33 -8.22 4.79
C TYR A 153 10.65 -7.64 4.25
N MET A 154 11.46 -7.04 5.12
CA MET A 154 12.72 -6.41 4.71
C MET A 154 13.78 -7.42 4.27
N GLU A 155 13.88 -8.56 4.95
CA GLU A 155 14.96 -9.53 4.72
C GLU A 155 14.61 -10.58 3.64
N GLN A 156 13.32 -10.83 3.37
CA GLN A 156 12.89 -11.91 2.49
C GLN A 156 12.02 -11.41 1.31
N VAL A 157 11.03 -10.54 1.56
CA VAL A 157 10.16 -10.03 0.51
C VAL A 157 10.87 -9.01 -0.37
N VAL A 158 11.47 -7.98 0.21
CA VAL A 158 12.14 -6.90 -0.55
C VAL A 158 13.21 -7.44 -1.48
N PRO A 159 14.18 -8.27 -1.04
CA PRO A 159 15.22 -8.80 -1.94
C PRO A 159 14.67 -9.69 -3.06
N ARG A 160 13.53 -10.36 -2.80
CA ARG A 160 12.86 -11.16 -3.83
C ARG A 160 12.23 -10.27 -4.89
N VAL A 161 11.50 -9.23 -4.49
CA VAL A 161 10.91 -8.25 -5.40
C VAL A 161 11.99 -7.59 -6.26
N GLU A 162 13.11 -7.15 -5.66
CA GLU A 162 14.22 -6.53 -6.39
C GLU A 162 14.80 -7.47 -7.45
N ARG A 163 14.98 -8.75 -7.13
CA ARG A 163 15.46 -9.77 -8.07
C ARG A 163 14.49 -9.97 -9.23
N GLU A 164 13.22 -10.16 -8.94
CA GLU A 164 12.19 -10.39 -9.98
C GLU A 164 12.02 -9.17 -10.90
N LEU A 165 12.18 -7.95 -10.37
CA LEU A 165 12.15 -6.74 -11.17
C LEU A 165 13.42 -6.55 -12.02
N ALA A 166 14.57 -7.06 -11.57
CA ALA A 166 15.82 -7.00 -12.33
C ALA A 166 15.87 -8.01 -13.50
N GLU A 167 15.06 -9.06 -13.44
CA GLU A 167 14.95 -10.11 -14.48
C GLU A 167 13.94 -9.77 -15.60
N ARG A 168 13.19 -8.66 -15.48
CA ARG A 168 12.22 -8.16 -16.47
C ARG A 168 12.83 -7.17 -17.44
#